data_14d5c307bc96283fee32823fa475c98b
#
_entry.id   14d5c307bc96283fee32823fa475c98b
#
_cell.length_a   1.000
_cell.length_b   1.000
_cell.length_c   1.000
_cell.angle_alpha   90.00
_cell.angle_beta   90.00
_cell.angle_gamma   90.00
#
_symmetry.space_group_name_H-M   'P 1'
#
loop_
_entity.id
_entity.type
_entity.pdbx_description
1 polymer ?
#
loop_
_entity_poly.entity_id
_entity_poly.type
_entity_poly.pdbx_seq_one_letter_code
_entity_poly.pdbx_strand_id
1 'polypeptide(L)'
;MAERGRGAVVNVGTMVAEFGAAGMALYGSSKAALNLLTKAWAAEYGPRGVRVNSVNPGPTRTEGTAAMGEQLDQLAAMAPAGRPASAQEIASAVVYLASDAASFIHGAVLPVDGGRTAA
;
A
#
# COMPACT_ATOMS: atom_id res chain seq x y z
N MET A 1 11.25 5.01 18.09
CA MET A 1 10.19 5.98 17.72
C MET A 1 9.33 6.35 18.92
N ALA A 2 8.68 5.40 19.54
CA ALA A 2 7.76 5.68 20.64
C ALA A 2 8.43 6.38 21.83
N GLU A 3 9.66 6.00 22.18
CA GLU A 3 10.43 6.66 23.25
C GLU A 3 10.79 8.11 22.92
N ARG A 4 11.01 8.43 21.63
CA ARG A 4 11.27 9.79 21.18
C ARG A 4 10.02 10.64 21.03
N GLY A 5 8.84 10.03 21.12
CA GLY A 5 7.56 10.72 20.93
C GLY A 5 7.28 11.14 19.48
N ARG A 6 7.96 10.55 18.51
CA ARG A 6 7.72 10.82 17.09
C ARG A 6 8.21 9.69 16.20
N GLY A 7 7.54 9.51 15.07
CA GLY A 7 7.93 8.55 14.05
C GLY A 7 6.85 8.37 13.01
N ALA A 8 7.23 7.80 11.88
CA ALA A 8 6.30 7.40 10.85
C ALA A 8 6.72 6.06 10.27
N VAL A 9 5.78 5.13 10.23
CA VAL A 9 5.95 3.81 9.62
C VAL A 9 5.00 3.75 8.43
N VAL A 10 5.50 3.32 7.28
CA VAL A 10 4.68 3.07 6.09
C VAL A 10 4.89 1.63 5.67
N ASN A 11 3.85 0.82 5.81
CA ASN A 11 3.84 -0.56 5.35
C ASN A 11 3.50 -0.61 3.87
N VAL A 12 4.05 -1.58 3.16
CA VAL A 12 3.73 -1.79 1.74
C VAL A 12 2.93 -3.08 1.61
N GLY A 13 1.63 -2.90 1.37
CA GLY A 13 0.70 -3.99 1.14
C GLY A 13 0.54 -4.28 -0.35
N THR A 14 -0.67 -4.57 -0.75
CA THR A 14 -1.03 -4.82 -2.15
C THR A 14 -2.53 -4.67 -2.35
N MET A 15 -2.96 -4.33 -3.55
CA MET A 15 -4.39 -4.29 -3.91
C MET A 15 -5.09 -5.64 -3.70
N VAL A 16 -4.39 -6.78 -3.88
CA VAL A 16 -4.99 -8.12 -3.71
C VAL A 16 -5.26 -8.48 -2.25
N ALA A 17 -4.94 -7.61 -1.31
CA ALA A 17 -5.43 -7.70 0.06
C ALA A 17 -6.91 -7.29 0.21
N GLU A 18 -7.49 -6.67 -0.82
CA GLU A 18 -8.82 -6.06 -0.78
C GLU A 18 -9.88 -6.88 -1.55
N PHE A 19 -9.46 -7.86 -2.36
CA PHE A 19 -10.39 -8.68 -3.14
C PHE A 19 -9.82 -10.08 -3.39
N GLY A 20 -10.70 -11.02 -3.74
CA GLY A 20 -10.31 -12.39 -4.08
C GLY A 20 -9.67 -12.46 -5.47
N ALA A 21 -8.49 -13.08 -5.53
CA ALA A 21 -7.82 -13.39 -6.78
C ALA A 21 -7.34 -14.84 -6.75
N ALA A 22 -7.65 -15.60 -7.79
CA ALA A 22 -7.25 -16.99 -7.88
C ALA A 22 -5.73 -17.14 -7.80
N GLY A 23 -5.26 -18.08 -6.98
CA GLY A 23 -3.82 -18.30 -6.75
C GLY A 23 -3.17 -17.36 -5.75
N MET A 24 -3.91 -16.37 -5.22
CA MET A 24 -3.37 -15.34 -4.33
C MET A 24 -3.80 -15.49 -2.87
N ALA A 25 -4.36 -16.63 -2.48
CA ALA A 25 -4.91 -16.81 -1.14
C ALA A 25 -3.87 -16.54 -0.04
N LEU A 26 -2.69 -17.14 -0.14
CA LEU A 26 -1.64 -16.96 0.86
C LEU A 26 -1.07 -15.54 0.83
N TYR A 27 -0.71 -15.05 -0.36
CA TYR A 27 -0.15 -13.71 -0.51
C TYR A 27 -1.15 -12.63 -0.10
N GLY A 28 -2.38 -12.70 -0.62
CA GLY A 28 -3.43 -11.74 -0.30
C GLY A 28 -3.77 -11.70 1.18
N SER A 29 -3.92 -12.87 1.82
CA SER A 29 -4.24 -12.95 3.25
C SER A 29 -3.11 -12.42 4.12
N SER A 30 -1.85 -12.69 3.77
CA SER A 30 -0.71 -12.14 4.51
C SER A 30 -0.67 -10.62 4.46
N LYS A 31 -1.01 -10.04 3.31
CA LYS A 31 -1.05 -8.57 3.13
C LYS A 31 -2.30 -7.95 3.75
N ALA A 32 -3.42 -8.66 3.78
CA ALA A 32 -4.60 -8.24 4.52
C ALA A 32 -4.32 -8.20 6.04
N ALA A 33 -3.55 -9.18 6.54
CA ALA A 33 -3.07 -9.15 7.92
C ALA A 33 -2.20 -7.92 8.19
N LEU A 34 -1.31 -7.55 7.25
CA LEU A 34 -0.49 -6.35 7.38
C LEU A 34 -1.34 -5.07 7.42
N ASN A 35 -2.42 -5.01 6.65
CA ASN A 35 -3.35 -3.88 6.68
C ASN A 35 -4.03 -3.75 8.05
N LEU A 36 -4.43 -4.86 8.66
CA LEU A 36 -5.01 -4.83 10.00
C LEU A 36 -3.96 -4.47 11.07
N LEU A 37 -2.74 -5.02 10.96
CA LEU A 37 -1.63 -4.64 11.83
C LEU A 37 -1.34 -3.14 11.75
N THR A 38 -1.43 -2.54 10.57
CA THR A 38 -1.27 -1.09 10.39
C THR A 38 -2.24 -0.31 11.27
N LYS A 39 -3.51 -0.72 11.30
CA LYS A 39 -4.54 -0.10 12.12
C LYS A 39 -4.30 -0.33 13.62
N ALA A 40 -3.95 -1.56 13.99
CA ALA A 40 -3.67 -1.93 15.37
C ALA A 40 -2.48 -1.13 15.93
N TRP A 41 -1.40 -1.04 15.17
CA TRP A 41 -0.23 -0.27 15.58
C TRP A 41 -0.47 1.24 15.58
N ALA A 42 -1.30 1.75 14.66
CA ALA A 42 -1.70 3.15 14.71
C ALA A 42 -2.45 3.48 16.01
N ALA A 43 -3.34 2.58 16.45
CA ALA A 43 -4.06 2.75 17.72
C ALA A 43 -3.11 2.63 18.92
N GLU A 44 -2.18 1.67 18.89
CA GLU A 44 -1.27 1.41 20.00
C GLU A 44 -0.20 2.49 20.16
N TYR A 45 0.41 2.92 19.05
CA TYR A 45 1.55 3.84 19.08
C TYR A 45 1.20 5.29 18.76
N GLY A 46 0.01 5.55 18.24
CA GLY A 46 -0.47 6.91 17.96
C GLY A 46 -0.39 7.84 19.17
N PRO A 47 -0.87 7.42 20.37
CA PRO A 47 -0.74 8.24 21.58
C PRO A 47 0.72 8.54 21.97
N ARG A 48 1.66 7.81 21.43
CA ARG A 48 3.10 8.00 21.67
C ARG A 48 3.79 8.71 20.51
N GLY A 49 3.03 9.36 19.64
CA GLY A 49 3.55 10.20 18.57
C GLY A 49 4.04 9.45 17.33
N VAL A 50 3.70 8.15 17.18
CA VAL A 50 4.10 7.37 16.01
C VAL A 50 2.90 7.16 15.10
N ARG A 51 3.03 7.59 13.84
CA ARG A 51 2.02 7.31 12.83
C ARG A 51 2.36 6.00 12.11
N VAL A 52 1.35 5.18 11.87
CA VAL A 52 1.50 3.93 11.12
C VAL A 52 0.43 3.91 10.04
N ASN A 53 0.86 3.84 8.79
CA ASN A 53 0.00 3.81 7.62
C ASN A 53 0.49 2.75 6.63
N SER A 54 -0.31 2.45 5.63
CA SER A 54 0.03 1.49 4.58
C SER A 54 -0.29 2.08 3.20
N VAL A 55 0.46 1.67 2.20
CA VAL A 55 0.09 1.83 0.80
C VAL A 55 -0.20 0.46 0.21
N ASN A 56 -1.25 0.36 -0.62
CA ASN A 56 -1.60 -0.86 -1.35
C ASN A 56 -1.42 -0.63 -2.85
N PRO A 57 -0.24 -0.96 -3.41
CA PRO A 57 0.01 -0.79 -4.84
C PRO A 57 -0.84 -1.73 -5.69
N GLY A 58 -1.21 -1.25 -6.87
CA GLY A 58 -1.65 -2.07 -7.99
C GLY A 58 -0.46 -2.60 -8.81
N PRO A 59 -0.74 -3.10 -10.04
CA PRO A 59 0.33 -3.53 -10.93
C PRO A 59 1.34 -2.42 -11.15
N THR A 60 2.60 -2.69 -10.84
CA THR A 60 3.66 -1.68 -10.87
C THR A 60 4.84 -2.20 -11.69
N ARG A 61 5.34 -1.37 -12.58
CA ARG A 61 6.49 -1.69 -13.42
C ARG A 61 7.76 -1.52 -12.60
N THR A 62 8.40 -2.65 -12.29
CA THR A 62 9.65 -2.73 -11.53
C THR A 62 10.54 -3.81 -12.13
N GLU A 63 11.75 -3.94 -11.61
CA GLU A 63 12.62 -5.07 -11.96
C GLU A 63 11.97 -6.41 -11.59
N GLY A 64 11.27 -6.45 -10.45
CA GLY A 64 10.59 -7.66 -9.96
C GLY A 64 9.42 -8.10 -10.84
N THR A 65 8.80 -7.18 -11.60
CA THR A 65 7.68 -7.49 -12.50
C THR A 65 8.10 -7.57 -13.97
N ALA A 66 9.39 -7.36 -14.29
CA ALA A 66 9.86 -7.33 -15.67
C ALA A 66 9.58 -8.65 -16.42
N ALA A 67 9.65 -9.80 -15.73
CA ALA A 67 9.37 -11.10 -16.32
C ALA A 67 7.90 -11.31 -16.69
N MET A 68 6.97 -10.52 -16.18
CA MET A 68 5.55 -10.63 -16.51
C MET A 68 5.23 -10.13 -17.92
N GLY A 69 6.05 -9.21 -18.47
CA GLY A 69 5.83 -8.67 -19.80
C GLY A 69 4.43 -8.08 -19.99
N GLU A 70 3.73 -8.49 -21.04
CA GLU A 70 2.37 -8.02 -21.34
C GLU A 70 1.32 -8.42 -20.31
N GLN A 71 1.57 -9.45 -19.52
CA GLN A 71 0.65 -9.86 -18.44
C GLN A 71 0.45 -8.74 -17.43
N LEU A 72 1.47 -7.95 -17.14
CA LEU A 72 1.38 -6.80 -16.25
C LEU A 72 0.42 -5.75 -16.83
N ASP A 73 0.53 -5.47 -18.13
CA ASP A 73 -0.36 -4.52 -18.81
C ASP A 73 -1.81 -5.02 -18.82
N GLN A 74 -2.02 -6.32 -19.01
CA GLN A 74 -3.35 -6.93 -18.98
C GLN A 74 -3.99 -6.80 -17.59
N LEU A 75 -3.23 -7.00 -16.53
CA LEU A 75 -3.72 -6.81 -15.15
C LEU A 75 -4.07 -5.35 -14.90
N ALA A 76 -3.24 -4.44 -15.36
CA ALA A 76 -3.43 -3.02 -15.19
C ALA A 76 -4.62 -2.48 -16.00
N ALA A 77 -4.92 -3.09 -17.15
CA ALA A 77 -6.07 -2.72 -17.97
C ALA A 77 -7.41 -2.89 -17.27
N MET A 78 -7.45 -3.68 -16.19
CA MET A 78 -8.66 -3.87 -15.38
C MET A 78 -8.96 -2.70 -14.45
N ALA A 79 -8.02 -1.77 -14.29
CA ALA A 79 -8.19 -0.58 -13.46
C ALA A 79 -8.56 0.64 -14.32
N PRO A 80 -9.28 1.63 -13.77
CA PRO A 80 -9.60 2.86 -14.48
C PRO A 80 -8.41 3.57 -15.13
N ALA A 81 -7.23 3.55 -14.49
CA ALA A 81 -6.02 4.14 -15.05
C ALA A 81 -5.52 3.44 -16.32
N GLY A 82 -5.85 2.16 -16.51
CA GLY A 82 -5.58 1.39 -17.72
C GLY A 82 -4.11 1.08 -18.00
N ARG A 83 -3.22 1.34 -17.05
CA ARG A 83 -1.77 1.12 -17.20
C ARG A 83 -1.14 0.73 -15.87
N PRO A 84 0.03 0.08 -15.86
CA PRO A 84 0.79 -0.12 -14.64
C PRO A 84 1.28 1.22 -14.08
N ALA A 85 1.45 1.26 -12.76
CA ALA A 85 2.12 2.38 -12.11
C ALA A 85 3.63 2.33 -12.38
N SER A 86 4.27 3.48 -12.30
CA SER A 86 5.72 3.54 -12.14
C SER A 86 6.11 3.34 -10.67
N ALA A 87 7.35 2.94 -10.42
CA ALA A 87 7.87 2.84 -9.05
C ALA A 87 7.80 4.19 -8.32
N GLN A 88 8.02 5.30 -9.04
CA GLN A 88 7.95 6.65 -8.50
C GLN A 88 6.55 7.03 -8.04
N GLU A 89 5.50 6.57 -8.73
CA GLU A 89 4.12 6.84 -8.33
C GLU A 89 3.81 6.19 -6.98
N ILE A 90 4.31 4.98 -6.75
CA ILE A 90 4.18 4.32 -5.44
C ILE A 90 5.05 5.02 -4.39
N ALA A 91 6.30 5.33 -4.73
CA ALA A 91 7.23 5.99 -3.82
C ALA A 91 6.72 7.37 -3.35
N SER A 92 6.05 8.12 -4.23
CA SER A 92 5.48 9.43 -3.89
C SER A 92 4.42 9.32 -2.79
N ALA A 93 3.58 8.28 -2.84
CA ALA A 93 2.59 8.02 -1.79
C ALA A 93 3.26 7.65 -0.45
N VAL A 94 4.32 6.84 -0.50
CA VAL A 94 5.10 6.47 0.69
C VAL A 94 5.75 7.71 1.31
N VAL A 95 6.39 8.55 0.51
CA VAL A 95 7.03 9.78 0.97
C VAL A 95 6.00 10.73 1.60
N TYR A 96 4.84 10.89 0.98
CA TYR A 96 3.76 11.71 1.55
C TYR A 96 3.34 11.21 2.93
N LEU A 97 3.06 9.91 3.07
CA LEU A 97 2.64 9.33 4.35
C LEU A 97 3.74 9.40 5.42
N ALA A 98 5.00 9.35 5.03
CA ALA A 98 6.14 9.47 5.94
C ALA A 98 6.43 10.92 6.35
N SER A 99 5.93 11.90 5.60
CA SER A 99 6.22 13.32 5.82
C SER A 99 5.26 13.97 6.82
N ASP A 100 5.62 15.16 7.29
CA ASP A 100 4.78 15.97 8.19
C ASP A 100 3.49 16.45 7.51
N ALA A 101 3.43 16.46 6.18
CA ALA A 101 2.19 16.75 5.44
C ALA A 101 1.07 15.75 5.78
N ALA A 102 1.42 14.54 6.23
CA ALA A 102 0.48 13.51 6.66
C ALA A 102 0.32 13.45 8.19
N SER A 103 0.56 14.53 8.89
CA SER A 103 0.61 14.57 10.37
C SER A 103 -0.71 14.15 11.06
N PHE A 104 -1.83 14.25 10.38
CA PHE A 104 -3.13 13.83 10.92
C PHE A 104 -3.63 12.50 10.36
N ILE A 105 -2.78 11.75 9.64
CA ILE A 105 -3.14 10.47 9.03
C ILE A 105 -2.55 9.34 9.86
N HIS A 106 -3.43 8.53 10.46
CA HIS A 106 -3.12 7.38 11.29
C HIS A 106 -3.97 6.18 10.88
N GLY A 107 -3.36 5.04 10.66
CA GLY A 107 -4.06 3.80 10.36
C GLY A 107 -4.70 3.74 8.97
N ALA A 108 -4.31 4.62 8.07
CA ALA A 108 -4.80 4.60 6.70
C ALA A 108 -4.20 3.43 5.93
N VAL A 109 -5.03 2.84 5.07
CA VAL A 109 -4.61 1.92 4.01
C VAL A 109 -4.92 2.63 2.71
N LEU A 110 -3.89 3.16 2.07
CA LEU A 110 -4.03 4.01 0.87
C LEU A 110 -3.87 3.16 -0.39
N PRO A 111 -4.95 2.97 -1.18
CA PRO A 111 -4.82 2.34 -2.49
C PRO A 111 -4.03 3.24 -3.44
N VAL A 112 -3.00 2.67 -4.07
CA VAL A 112 -2.22 3.32 -5.14
C VAL A 112 -2.23 2.34 -6.32
N ASP A 113 -3.42 2.12 -6.87
CA ASP A 113 -3.74 0.98 -7.72
C ASP A 113 -4.45 1.37 -9.02
N GLY A 114 -4.40 2.63 -9.38
CA GLY A 114 -5.07 3.13 -10.59
C GLY A 114 -6.59 3.03 -10.54
N GLY A 115 -7.17 2.90 -9.35
CA GLY A 115 -8.61 2.77 -9.14
C GLY A 115 -9.11 1.32 -9.19
N ARG A 116 -8.24 0.31 -9.21
CA ARG A 116 -8.64 -1.10 -9.34
C ARG A 116 -9.62 -1.52 -8.24
N THR A 117 -9.40 -1.10 -7.01
CA THR A 117 -10.27 -1.45 -5.88
C THR A 117 -11.49 -0.55 -5.72
N ALA A 118 -11.57 0.52 -6.50
CA ALA A 118 -12.71 1.44 -6.51
C ALA A 118 -13.76 1.07 -7.57
N ALA A 119 -13.40 0.17 -8.47
CA ALA A 119 -14.25 -0.17 -9.61
C ALA A 119 -14.53 -1.67 -9.71
#